data_37cfe336b20c7a9c0e4857e0ea16b495
#
_entry.id   37cfe336b20c7a9c0e4857e0ea16b495
#
_cell.length_a   1.000
_cell.length_b   1.000
_cell.length_c   1.000
_cell.angle_alpha   90.00
_cell.angle_beta   90.00
_cell.angle_gamma   90.00
#
_symmetry.space_group_name_H-M   'P 1'
#
loop_
_entity.id
_entity.type
_entity.pdbx_description
1 polymer ?
#
loop_
_entity_poly.entity_id
_entity_poly.type
_entity_poly.pdbx_seq_one_letter_code
_entity_poly.pdbx_strand_id
1 'polypeptide(L)'
;MRTKYSFYNFLVSLITSVALPIFGFIKVRMFIDLYGSDLNGLQLTIMNVITFLNVFELSYSLAFRQLLFKPLAENDRDRVLSIYNGAVKVFRFTGMAVLIVGALTALLFPMFAESPLGYGETVTMFLILCVPFGLSYFLMGPNFVIIADQKEYKINIWIQTIAILRMVLMVGVILMKLPYIYIFLIEGLQVFIANFIARRIALKNYPWLKENKQLPYDDAFQKNAKYTIIQRLSTLATNNTDNLVITFFMGYTMTSVYGSYSYLTESVSKIINSAITSPINSFGNLFNDSGADSYSVFTEFFNFAVYIASIIGVCIFVVIGRF
;
A
#
# COMPACT_ATOMS: atom_id res chain seq x y z
N MET A 1 -23.19 6.30 -16.50
CA MET A 1 -23.03 5.85 -15.10
C MET A 1 -21.56 5.66 -14.68
N ARG A 2 -20.68 5.09 -15.53
CA ARG A 2 -19.25 4.87 -15.22
C ARG A 2 -18.50 6.17 -14.84
N THR A 3 -18.71 7.26 -15.57
CA THR A 3 -18.05 8.57 -15.34
C THR A 3 -18.36 9.14 -13.95
N LYS A 4 -19.60 9.01 -13.47
CA LYS A 4 -20.02 9.51 -12.16
C LYS A 4 -19.31 8.78 -11.01
N TYR A 5 -19.16 7.45 -11.10
CA TYR A 5 -18.45 6.66 -10.09
C TYR A 5 -16.95 6.88 -10.12
N SER A 6 -16.35 7.08 -11.31
CA SER A 6 -14.94 7.48 -11.45
C SER A 6 -14.69 8.84 -10.82
N PHE A 7 -15.60 9.80 -10.98
CA PHE A 7 -15.48 11.11 -10.37
C PHE A 7 -15.58 11.05 -8.83
N TYR A 8 -16.52 10.27 -8.27
CA TYR A 8 -16.57 10.06 -6.82
C TYR A 8 -15.32 9.38 -6.27
N ASN A 9 -14.79 8.36 -6.97
CA ASN A 9 -13.52 7.74 -6.60
C ASN A 9 -12.37 8.74 -6.60
N PHE A 10 -12.31 9.60 -7.62
CA PHE A 10 -11.32 10.66 -7.70
C PHE A 10 -11.42 11.63 -6.53
N LEU A 11 -12.62 12.12 -6.21
CA LEU A 11 -12.83 13.03 -5.07
C LEU A 11 -12.46 12.38 -3.74
N VAL A 12 -12.89 11.14 -3.49
CA VAL A 12 -12.54 10.42 -2.26
C VAL A 12 -11.03 10.21 -2.18
N SER A 13 -10.39 9.81 -3.26
CA SER A 13 -8.94 9.62 -3.30
C SER A 13 -8.18 10.94 -3.11
N LEU A 14 -8.65 12.04 -3.69
CA LEU A 14 -8.04 13.35 -3.54
C LEU A 14 -8.12 13.84 -2.08
N ILE A 15 -9.32 13.77 -1.49
CA ILE A 15 -9.52 14.18 -0.09
C ILE A 15 -8.64 13.34 0.84
N THR A 16 -8.61 12.04 0.64
CA THR A 16 -7.77 11.16 1.48
C THR A 16 -6.29 11.35 1.24
N SER A 17 -5.86 11.68 0.01
CA SER A 17 -4.46 11.97 -0.33
C SER A 17 -3.94 13.25 0.33
N VAL A 18 -4.83 14.16 0.72
CA VAL A 18 -4.47 15.38 1.46
C VAL A 18 -4.66 15.19 2.96
N ALA A 19 -5.81 14.64 3.37
CA ALA A 19 -6.17 14.51 4.78
C ALA A 19 -5.25 13.52 5.53
N LEU A 20 -4.99 12.33 4.95
CA LEU A 20 -4.16 11.33 5.62
C LEU A 20 -2.73 11.78 5.90
N PRO A 21 -2.01 12.45 4.98
CA PRO A 21 -0.71 13.03 5.29
C PRO A 21 -0.73 14.05 6.43
N ILE A 22 -1.71 14.95 6.44
CA ILE A 22 -1.83 15.96 7.51
C ILE A 22 -2.03 15.29 8.86
N PHE A 23 -2.99 14.36 8.96
CA PHE A 23 -3.23 13.60 10.19
C PHE A 23 -2.03 12.73 10.57
N GLY A 24 -1.37 12.12 9.58
CA GLY A 24 -0.16 11.32 9.80
C GLY A 24 0.98 12.14 10.37
N PHE A 25 1.14 13.38 9.89
CA PHE A 25 2.14 14.30 10.39
C PHE A 25 1.88 14.70 11.85
N ILE A 26 0.64 15.07 12.17
CA ILE A 26 0.21 15.35 13.54
C ILE A 26 0.45 14.11 14.43
N LYS A 27 0.07 12.92 13.97
CA LYS A 27 0.29 11.65 14.69
C LYS A 27 1.78 11.42 14.96
N VAL A 28 2.67 11.61 13.99
CA VAL A 28 4.11 11.38 14.16
C VAL A 28 4.67 12.34 15.22
N ARG A 29 4.33 13.61 15.15
CA ARG A 29 4.75 14.61 16.15
C ARG A 29 4.31 14.23 17.56
N MET A 30 3.01 13.96 17.72
CA MET A 30 2.45 13.58 19.03
C MET A 30 3.03 12.24 19.55
N PHE A 31 3.33 11.30 18.63
CA PHE A 31 3.95 10.02 18.98
C PHE A 31 5.36 10.23 19.53
N ILE A 32 6.17 11.03 18.85
CA ILE A 32 7.54 11.33 19.27
C ILE A 32 7.55 12.07 20.60
N ASP A 33 6.67 13.04 20.77
CA ASP A 33 6.57 13.82 22.01
C ASP A 33 6.18 12.95 23.22
N LEU A 34 5.38 11.88 23.04
CA LEU A 34 4.90 11.03 24.13
C LEU A 34 5.76 9.80 24.38
N TYR A 35 6.21 9.11 23.29
CA TYR A 35 6.88 7.81 23.39
C TYR A 35 8.36 7.84 23.00
N GLY A 36 8.82 8.97 22.44
CA GLY A 36 10.20 9.14 22.00
C GLY A 36 10.46 8.80 20.55
N SER A 37 11.56 9.36 20.03
CA SER A 37 12.01 9.18 18.64
C SER A 37 12.48 7.77 18.35
N ASP A 38 13.10 7.10 19.32
CA ASP A 38 13.63 5.75 19.13
C ASP A 38 12.52 4.72 18.87
N LEU A 39 11.40 4.84 19.60
CA LEU A 39 10.26 3.95 19.36
C LEU A 39 9.59 4.22 18.01
N ASN A 40 9.54 5.49 17.56
CA ASN A 40 9.07 5.83 16.22
C ASN A 40 10.00 5.26 15.13
N GLY A 41 11.32 5.37 15.33
CA GLY A 41 12.32 4.78 14.45
C GLY A 41 12.20 3.25 14.38
N LEU A 42 11.98 2.59 15.50
CA LEU A 42 11.73 1.15 15.55
C LEU A 42 10.48 0.77 14.76
N GLN A 43 9.36 1.49 14.94
CA GLN A 43 8.13 1.26 14.18
C GLN A 43 8.38 1.38 12.67
N LEU A 44 9.05 2.44 12.22
CA LEU A 44 9.40 2.66 10.82
C LEU A 44 10.28 1.53 10.26
N THR A 45 11.28 1.09 11.02
CA THR A 45 12.18 0.01 10.61
C THR A 45 11.43 -1.30 10.44
N ILE A 46 10.58 -1.69 11.40
CA ILE A 46 9.76 -2.91 11.31
C ILE A 46 8.83 -2.82 10.09
N MET A 47 8.18 -1.68 9.86
CA MET A 47 7.30 -1.49 8.71
C MET A 47 8.06 -1.58 7.37
N ASN A 48 9.29 -1.08 7.29
CA ASN A 48 10.13 -1.24 6.10
C ASN A 48 10.48 -2.72 5.85
N VAL A 49 10.86 -3.47 6.89
CA VAL A 49 11.12 -4.91 6.77
C VAL A 49 9.87 -5.65 6.26
N ILE A 50 8.69 -5.35 6.81
CA ILE A 50 7.43 -5.95 6.36
C ILE A 50 7.14 -5.57 4.89
N THR A 51 7.46 -4.34 4.47
CA THR A 51 7.30 -3.90 3.09
C THR A 51 8.17 -4.70 2.11
N PHE A 52 9.39 -5.09 2.51
CA PHE A 52 10.20 -6.02 1.70
C PHE A 52 9.56 -7.39 1.56
N LEU A 53 8.91 -7.90 2.61
CA LEU A 53 8.18 -9.18 2.53
C LEU A 53 6.96 -9.09 1.58
N ASN A 54 6.46 -7.88 1.32
CA ASN A 54 5.28 -7.63 0.48
C ASN A 54 5.57 -7.59 -1.04
N VAL A 55 6.81 -7.65 -1.45
CA VAL A 55 7.22 -7.62 -2.88
C VAL A 55 6.47 -8.62 -3.73
N PHE A 56 6.35 -9.83 -3.23
CA PHE A 56 5.70 -10.93 -3.96
C PHE A 56 4.22 -10.67 -4.20
N GLU A 57 3.51 -10.10 -3.21
CA GLU A 57 2.10 -9.74 -3.35
C GLU A 57 1.87 -8.76 -4.49
N LEU A 58 2.58 -7.64 -4.48
CA LEU A 58 2.41 -6.59 -5.48
C LEU A 58 2.65 -7.09 -6.90
N SER A 59 3.61 -8.01 -7.07
CA SER A 59 3.98 -8.58 -8.36
C SER A 59 2.92 -9.56 -8.87
N TYR A 60 2.50 -10.50 -8.03
CA TYR A 60 1.47 -11.48 -8.38
C TYR A 60 0.10 -10.82 -8.58
N SER A 61 -0.23 -9.84 -7.75
CA SER A 61 -1.47 -9.07 -7.83
C SER A 61 -1.69 -8.43 -9.21
N LEU A 62 -0.64 -7.82 -9.77
CA LEU A 62 -0.72 -7.21 -11.10
C LEU A 62 -0.89 -8.28 -12.20
N ALA A 63 -0.11 -9.36 -12.13
CA ALA A 63 -0.18 -10.44 -13.12
C ALA A 63 -1.57 -11.10 -13.15
N PHE A 64 -2.16 -11.40 -11.98
CA PHE A 64 -3.50 -11.99 -11.92
C PHE A 64 -4.58 -11.04 -12.46
N ARG A 65 -4.49 -9.74 -12.15
CA ARG A 65 -5.46 -8.76 -12.69
C ARG A 65 -5.41 -8.71 -14.21
N GLN A 66 -4.23 -8.72 -14.81
CA GLN A 66 -4.07 -8.72 -16.27
C GLN A 66 -4.70 -9.96 -16.93
N LEU A 67 -4.51 -11.15 -16.35
CA LEU A 67 -5.10 -12.39 -16.85
C LEU A 67 -6.63 -12.40 -16.74
N LEU A 68 -7.21 -11.73 -15.78
CA LEU A 68 -8.65 -11.66 -15.55
C LEU A 68 -9.39 -10.73 -16.52
N PHE A 69 -8.73 -9.76 -17.16
CA PHE A 69 -9.42 -8.75 -17.98
C PHE A 69 -10.19 -9.38 -19.15
N LYS A 70 -9.55 -10.27 -19.94
CA LYS A 70 -10.17 -10.89 -21.10
C LYS A 70 -11.33 -11.82 -20.70
N PRO A 71 -11.14 -12.81 -19.80
CA PRO A 71 -12.22 -13.70 -19.38
C PRO A 71 -13.43 -12.98 -18.75
N LEU A 72 -13.19 -11.90 -18.00
CA LEU A 72 -14.28 -11.09 -17.44
C LEU A 72 -15.05 -10.33 -18.53
N ALA A 73 -14.36 -9.81 -19.56
CA ALA A 73 -15.01 -9.15 -20.69
C ALA A 73 -15.86 -10.11 -21.52
N GLU A 74 -15.39 -11.36 -21.69
CA GLU A 74 -16.07 -12.43 -22.42
C GLU A 74 -17.13 -13.17 -21.57
N ASN A 75 -17.29 -12.84 -20.29
CA ASN A 75 -18.15 -13.53 -19.30
C ASN A 75 -17.83 -15.04 -19.15
N ASP A 76 -16.58 -15.43 -19.43
CA ASP A 76 -16.09 -16.80 -19.25
C ASP A 76 -15.81 -17.10 -17.77
N ARG A 77 -16.86 -17.56 -17.07
CA ARG A 77 -16.79 -17.82 -15.61
C ARG A 77 -15.85 -18.96 -15.26
N ASP A 78 -15.77 -19.99 -16.09
CA ASP A 78 -14.92 -21.16 -15.81
C ASP A 78 -13.44 -20.76 -15.90
N ARG A 79 -13.08 -19.94 -16.86
CA ARG A 79 -11.71 -19.40 -16.96
C ARG A 79 -11.38 -18.41 -15.83
N VAL A 80 -12.32 -17.57 -15.44
CA VAL A 80 -12.15 -16.70 -14.26
C VAL A 80 -11.95 -17.52 -12.99
N LEU A 81 -12.73 -18.60 -12.78
CA LEU A 81 -12.56 -19.50 -11.65
C LEU A 81 -11.22 -20.23 -11.65
N SER A 82 -10.74 -20.68 -12.81
CA SER A 82 -9.43 -21.31 -12.96
C SER A 82 -8.31 -20.36 -12.51
N ILE A 83 -8.30 -19.14 -13.02
CA ILE A 83 -7.32 -18.10 -12.64
C ILE A 83 -7.44 -17.73 -11.16
N TYR A 84 -8.67 -17.58 -10.65
CA TYR A 84 -8.94 -17.29 -9.24
C TYR A 84 -8.41 -18.37 -8.31
N ASN A 85 -8.66 -19.66 -8.62
CA ASN A 85 -8.16 -20.78 -7.83
C ASN A 85 -6.64 -20.83 -7.81
N GLY A 86 -6.00 -20.54 -8.95
CA GLY A 86 -4.56 -20.36 -9.06
C GLY A 86 -4.04 -19.23 -8.17
N ALA A 87 -4.69 -18.07 -8.22
CA ALA A 87 -4.35 -16.93 -7.38
C ALA A 87 -4.46 -17.28 -5.88
N VAL A 88 -5.56 -17.89 -5.47
CA VAL A 88 -5.76 -18.31 -4.06
C VAL A 88 -4.67 -19.27 -3.60
N LYS A 89 -4.26 -20.24 -4.44
CA LYS A 89 -3.17 -21.17 -4.11
C LYS A 89 -1.84 -20.43 -3.91
N VAL A 90 -1.48 -19.55 -4.84
CA VAL A 90 -0.24 -18.75 -4.76
C VAL A 90 -0.26 -17.84 -3.53
N PHE A 91 -1.36 -17.13 -3.28
CA PHE A 91 -1.44 -16.22 -2.13
C PHE A 91 -1.46 -16.95 -0.78
N ARG A 92 -2.03 -18.15 -0.72
CA ARG A 92 -1.91 -19.02 0.48
C ARG A 92 -0.46 -19.42 0.73
N PHE A 93 0.24 -19.86 -0.31
CA PHE A 93 1.66 -20.21 -0.19
C PHE A 93 2.51 -19.00 0.22
N THR A 94 2.31 -17.86 -0.45
CA THR A 94 3.02 -16.61 -0.13
C THR A 94 2.71 -16.14 1.31
N GLY A 95 1.44 -16.20 1.73
CA GLY A 95 1.04 -15.85 3.09
C GLY A 95 1.72 -16.74 4.16
N MET A 96 1.79 -18.06 3.91
CA MET A 96 2.55 -18.97 4.77
C MET A 96 4.03 -18.61 4.81
N ALA A 97 4.64 -18.36 3.65
CA ALA A 97 6.05 -17.97 3.56
C ALA A 97 6.31 -16.66 4.32
N VAL A 98 5.44 -15.65 4.16
CA VAL A 98 5.53 -14.36 4.88
C VAL A 98 5.41 -14.56 6.39
N LEU A 99 4.50 -15.42 6.85
CA LEU A 99 4.36 -15.72 8.29
C LEU A 99 5.61 -16.41 8.84
N ILE A 100 6.15 -17.39 8.14
CA ILE A 100 7.35 -18.14 8.58
C ILE A 100 8.59 -17.22 8.54
N VAL A 101 8.86 -16.57 7.40
CA VAL A 101 10.00 -15.67 7.26
C VAL A 101 9.85 -14.48 8.19
N GLY A 102 8.65 -13.91 8.32
CA GLY A 102 8.38 -12.82 9.25
C GLY A 102 8.59 -13.19 10.71
N ALA A 103 8.18 -14.39 11.13
CA ALA A 103 8.44 -14.88 12.48
C ALA A 103 9.94 -15.10 12.74
N LEU A 104 10.66 -15.69 11.77
CA LEU A 104 12.12 -15.85 11.86
C LEU A 104 12.82 -14.47 11.92
N THR A 105 12.40 -13.53 11.07
CA THR A 105 12.94 -12.16 11.10
C THR A 105 12.63 -11.48 12.43
N ALA A 106 11.44 -11.64 12.99
CA ALA A 106 11.08 -11.09 14.29
C ALA A 106 12.00 -11.58 15.41
N LEU A 107 12.39 -12.86 15.39
CA LEU A 107 13.31 -13.44 16.36
C LEU A 107 14.76 -12.98 16.16
N LEU A 108 15.20 -12.85 14.92
CA LEU A 108 16.57 -12.49 14.60
C LEU A 108 16.83 -10.97 14.67
N PHE A 109 15.82 -10.16 14.34
CA PHE A 109 15.95 -8.71 14.21
C PHE A 109 16.57 -8.02 15.44
N PRO A 110 16.12 -8.31 16.69
CA PRO A 110 16.70 -7.65 17.87
C PRO A 110 18.13 -8.09 18.18
N MET A 111 18.64 -9.14 17.53
CA MET A 111 20.03 -9.61 17.69
C MET A 111 21.01 -8.80 16.84
N PHE A 112 20.51 -8.19 15.74
CA PHE A 112 21.33 -7.42 14.80
C PHE A 112 21.18 -5.90 14.94
N ALA A 113 20.08 -5.46 15.54
CA ALA A 113 19.80 -4.04 15.74
C ALA A 113 19.49 -3.82 17.24
N GLU A 114 20.36 -3.07 17.93
CA GLU A 114 20.16 -2.72 19.34
C GLU A 114 18.82 -1.99 19.48
N SER A 115 17.83 -2.66 20.07
CA SER A 115 16.47 -2.13 20.19
C SER A 115 16.34 -1.22 21.41
N PRO A 116 15.58 -0.12 21.33
CA PRO A 116 15.24 0.71 22.48
C PRO A 116 14.34 -0.02 23.51
N LEU A 117 13.78 -1.15 23.09
CA LEU A 117 12.97 -2.05 23.91
C LEU A 117 13.75 -3.33 24.23
N GLY A 118 13.32 -4.03 25.27
CA GLY A 118 13.82 -5.37 25.56
C GLY A 118 13.57 -6.35 24.39
N TYR A 119 14.40 -7.41 24.30
CA TYR A 119 14.32 -8.41 23.25
C TYR A 119 12.88 -8.92 23.02
N GLY A 120 12.21 -9.37 24.09
CA GLY A 120 10.85 -9.92 24.01
C GLY A 120 9.80 -8.90 23.57
N GLU A 121 9.94 -7.64 23.97
CA GLU A 121 9.04 -6.56 23.56
C GLU A 121 9.22 -6.25 22.08
N THR A 122 10.45 -6.18 21.59
CA THR A 122 10.72 -5.94 20.17
C THR A 122 10.17 -7.06 19.29
N VAL A 123 10.38 -8.33 19.67
CA VAL A 123 9.77 -9.49 19.00
C VAL A 123 8.25 -9.38 18.98
N THR A 124 7.66 -9.04 20.12
CA THR A 124 6.19 -8.88 20.22
C THR A 124 5.68 -7.78 19.30
N MET A 125 6.33 -6.60 19.26
CA MET A 125 5.96 -5.50 18.36
C MET A 125 6.04 -5.93 16.89
N PHE A 126 7.11 -6.64 16.53
CA PHE A 126 7.28 -7.14 15.17
C PHE A 126 6.14 -8.11 14.80
N LEU A 127 5.83 -9.06 15.68
CA LEU A 127 4.75 -10.05 15.42
C LEU A 127 3.37 -9.39 15.35
N ILE A 128 3.08 -8.40 16.19
CA ILE A 128 1.82 -7.64 16.17
C ILE A 128 1.60 -6.99 14.80
N LEU A 129 2.65 -6.51 14.15
CA LEU A 129 2.56 -5.92 12.81
C LEU A 129 2.57 -6.99 11.71
N CYS A 130 3.44 -8.00 11.81
CA CYS A 130 3.69 -8.97 10.76
C CYS A 130 2.58 -10.02 10.62
N VAL A 131 2.03 -10.53 11.74
CA VAL A 131 1.03 -11.62 11.71
C VAL A 131 -0.27 -11.21 11.02
N PRO A 132 -0.92 -10.08 11.36
CA PRO A 132 -2.13 -9.65 10.66
C PRO A 132 -1.88 -9.39 9.17
N PHE A 133 -0.68 -8.88 8.85
CA PHE A 133 -0.24 -8.67 7.48
C PHE A 133 -0.14 -10.00 6.72
N GLY A 134 0.58 -10.99 7.23
CA GLY A 134 0.68 -12.32 6.63
C GLY A 134 -0.68 -13.03 6.50
N LEU A 135 -1.57 -12.90 7.50
CA LEU A 135 -2.94 -13.44 7.45
C LEU A 135 -3.79 -12.77 6.38
N SER A 136 -3.53 -11.50 6.04
CA SER A 136 -4.28 -10.78 5.01
C SER A 136 -4.17 -11.43 3.62
N TYR A 137 -3.07 -12.12 3.31
CA TYR A 137 -2.89 -12.84 2.05
C TYR A 137 -3.96 -13.91 1.79
N PHE A 138 -4.43 -14.58 2.84
CA PHE A 138 -5.51 -15.57 2.72
C PHE A 138 -6.86 -14.97 2.35
N LEU A 139 -6.97 -13.64 2.43
CA LEU A 139 -8.20 -12.90 2.16
C LEU A 139 -8.23 -12.23 0.79
N MET A 140 -7.06 -12.03 0.14
CA MET A 140 -6.90 -11.17 -1.04
C MET A 140 -7.50 -11.73 -2.33
N GLY A 141 -7.61 -13.05 -2.49
CA GLY A 141 -8.02 -13.68 -3.73
C GLY A 141 -9.23 -13.04 -4.43
N PRO A 142 -10.39 -12.89 -3.78
CA PRO A 142 -11.57 -12.29 -4.40
C PRO A 142 -11.42 -10.83 -4.80
N ASN A 143 -10.49 -10.09 -4.15
CA ASN A 143 -10.27 -8.68 -4.41
C ASN A 143 -9.74 -8.45 -5.82
N PHE A 144 -8.94 -9.38 -6.38
CA PHE A 144 -8.41 -9.25 -7.74
C PHE A 144 -9.50 -9.29 -8.79
N VAL A 145 -10.53 -10.10 -8.58
CA VAL A 145 -11.66 -10.22 -9.52
C VAL A 145 -12.46 -8.90 -9.57
N ILE A 146 -12.79 -8.31 -8.42
CA ILE A 146 -13.56 -7.07 -8.37
C ILE A 146 -12.77 -5.88 -8.92
N ILE A 147 -11.44 -5.86 -8.72
CA ILE A 147 -10.55 -4.83 -9.27
C ILE A 147 -10.43 -5.00 -10.79
N ALA A 148 -10.22 -6.22 -11.27
CA ALA A 148 -10.12 -6.51 -12.71
C ALA A 148 -11.43 -6.19 -13.46
N ASP A 149 -12.58 -6.37 -12.82
CA ASP A 149 -13.90 -5.96 -13.35
C ASP A 149 -14.18 -4.44 -13.20
N GLN A 150 -13.17 -3.64 -12.91
CA GLN A 150 -13.26 -2.17 -12.77
C GLN A 150 -14.27 -1.70 -11.72
N LYS A 151 -14.60 -2.54 -10.74
CA LYS A 151 -15.52 -2.22 -9.63
C LYS A 151 -14.78 -1.95 -8.31
N GLU A 152 -13.51 -1.55 -8.41
CA GLU A 152 -12.64 -1.24 -7.26
C GLU A 152 -13.24 -0.20 -6.31
N TYR A 153 -14.01 0.76 -6.84
CA TYR A 153 -14.68 1.78 -6.04
C TYR A 153 -15.53 1.22 -4.89
N LYS A 154 -16.08 0.01 -5.05
CA LYS A 154 -16.90 -0.64 -4.02
C LYS A 154 -16.11 -1.04 -2.78
N ILE A 155 -14.83 -1.37 -2.95
CA ILE A 155 -13.93 -1.75 -1.85
C ILE A 155 -13.09 -0.57 -1.39
N ASN A 156 -12.69 0.32 -2.30
CA ASN A 156 -11.80 1.44 -2.01
C ASN A 156 -12.38 2.40 -0.96
N ILE A 157 -13.67 2.67 -1.03
CA ILE A 157 -14.35 3.53 -0.05
C ILE A 157 -14.19 2.99 1.39
N TRP A 158 -14.29 1.68 1.58
CA TRP A 158 -14.11 1.04 2.87
C TRP A 158 -12.66 1.01 3.32
N ILE A 159 -11.73 0.74 2.39
CA ILE A 159 -10.29 0.77 2.67
C ILE A 159 -9.88 2.16 3.17
N GLN A 160 -10.34 3.23 2.50
CA GLN A 160 -10.06 4.61 2.90
C GLN A 160 -10.74 4.98 4.24
N THR A 161 -11.97 4.53 4.46
CA THR A 161 -12.68 4.74 5.73
C THR A 161 -11.92 4.08 6.90
N ILE A 162 -11.42 2.84 6.71
CA ILE A 162 -10.63 2.13 7.72
C ILE A 162 -9.29 2.86 7.96
N ALA A 163 -8.66 3.39 6.91
CA ALA A 163 -7.44 4.17 7.05
C ALA A 163 -7.64 5.46 7.86
N ILE A 164 -8.75 6.18 7.64
CA ILE A 164 -9.12 7.35 8.43
C ILE A 164 -9.42 6.95 9.88
N LEU A 165 -10.22 5.89 10.07
CA LEU A 165 -10.54 5.38 11.41
C LEU A 165 -9.29 4.98 12.19
N ARG A 166 -8.34 4.32 11.54
CA ARG A 166 -7.03 4.00 12.11
C ARG A 166 -6.34 5.25 12.65
N MET A 167 -6.26 6.32 11.84
CA MET A 167 -5.62 7.57 12.26
C MET A 167 -6.32 8.20 13.47
N VAL A 168 -7.64 8.24 13.45
CA VAL A 168 -8.43 8.76 14.58
C VAL A 168 -8.19 7.95 15.86
N LEU A 169 -8.19 6.62 15.74
CA LEU A 169 -7.93 5.74 16.90
C LEU A 169 -6.51 5.91 17.43
N MET A 170 -5.50 6.02 16.56
CA MET A 170 -4.11 6.26 17.00
C MET A 170 -3.96 7.59 17.72
N VAL A 171 -4.52 8.66 17.18
CA VAL A 171 -4.52 9.97 17.87
C VAL A 171 -5.27 9.89 19.21
N GLY A 172 -6.38 9.16 19.26
CA GLY A 172 -7.11 8.90 20.52
C GLY A 172 -6.26 8.18 21.55
N VAL A 173 -5.51 7.14 21.17
CA VAL A 173 -4.57 6.42 22.04
C VAL A 173 -3.52 7.37 22.63
N ILE A 174 -2.94 8.24 21.77
CA ILE A 174 -1.91 9.20 22.20
C ILE A 174 -2.49 10.26 23.15
N LEU A 175 -3.65 10.82 22.84
CA LEU A 175 -4.33 11.82 23.71
C LEU A 175 -4.70 11.24 25.07
N MET A 176 -5.10 9.96 25.11
CA MET A 176 -5.41 9.26 26.36
C MET A 176 -4.15 8.76 27.08
N LYS A 177 -2.96 9.00 26.53
CA LYS A 177 -1.66 8.54 27.06
C LYS A 177 -1.62 7.04 27.35
N LEU A 178 -2.29 6.23 26.51
CA LEU A 178 -2.30 4.77 26.64
C LEU A 178 -0.95 4.18 26.20
N PRO A 179 -0.61 2.95 26.61
CA PRO A 179 0.63 2.28 26.18
C PRO A 179 0.75 2.20 24.64
N TYR A 180 1.97 2.39 24.12
CA TYR A 180 2.28 2.38 22.68
C TYR A 180 1.86 1.08 21.95
N ILE A 181 1.74 -0.04 22.66
CA ILE A 181 1.31 -1.33 22.13
C ILE A 181 -0.03 -1.24 21.38
N TYR A 182 -0.95 -0.38 21.84
CA TYR A 182 -2.25 -0.18 21.17
C TYR A 182 -2.09 0.45 19.79
N ILE A 183 -1.07 1.31 19.58
CA ILE A 183 -0.79 1.90 18.28
C ILE A 183 -0.31 0.83 17.30
N PHE A 184 0.59 -0.06 17.74
CA PHE A 184 1.05 -1.19 16.93
C PHE A 184 -0.09 -2.16 16.61
N LEU A 185 -0.97 -2.45 17.57
CA LEU A 185 -2.16 -3.28 17.34
C LEU A 185 -3.10 -2.66 16.29
N ILE A 186 -3.40 -1.37 16.41
CA ILE A 186 -4.26 -0.66 15.45
C ILE A 186 -3.62 -0.68 14.05
N GLU A 187 -2.31 -0.46 13.95
CA GLU A 187 -1.56 -0.49 12.68
C GLU A 187 -1.62 -1.88 12.02
N GLY A 188 -1.29 -2.92 12.77
CA GLY A 188 -1.29 -4.29 12.24
C GLY A 188 -2.70 -4.77 11.86
N LEU A 189 -3.69 -4.56 12.72
CA LEU A 189 -5.06 -5.01 12.49
C LEU A 189 -5.74 -4.30 11.31
N GLN A 190 -5.36 -3.05 11.00
CA GLN A 190 -5.94 -2.28 9.90
C GLN A 190 -5.86 -3.03 8.57
N VAL A 191 -4.69 -3.61 8.25
CA VAL A 191 -4.48 -4.33 6.98
C VAL A 191 -5.36 -5.56 6.90
N PHE A 192 -5.45 -6.32 7.99
CA PHE A 192 -6.30 -7.51 8.07
C PHE A 192 -7.78 -7.17 7.94
N ILE A 193 -8.27 -6.16 8.68
CA ILE A 193 -9.68 -5.74 8.66
C ILE A 193 -10.06 -5.20 7.29
N ALA A 194 -9.20 -4.41 6.66
CA ALA A 194 -9.43 -3.87 5.31
C ALA A 194 -9.61 -5.00 4.28
N ASN A 195 -8.71 -5.98 4.28
CA ASN A 195 -8.79 -7.13 3.38
C ASN A 195 -9.98 -8.05 3.71
N PHE A 196 -10.35 -8.19 4.98
CA PHE A 196 -11.53 -8.96 5.39
C PHE A 196 -12.82 -8.34 4.84
N ILE A 197 -12.99 -7.03 4.97
CA ILE A 197 -14.15 -6.31 4.45
C ILE A 197 -14.16 -6.35 2.92
N ALA A 198 -13.01 -6.09 2.27
CA ALA A 198 -12.89 -6.18 0.83
C ALA A 198 -13.28 -7.56 0.30
N ARG A 199 -12.81 -8.65 0.94
CA ARG A 199 -13.21 -10.03 0.63
C ARG A 199 -14.72 -10.23 0.76
N ARG A 200 -15.34 -9.74 1.83
CA ARG A 200 -16.80 -9.86 2.03
C ARG A 200 -17.57 -9.18 0.90
N ILE A 201 -17.17 -7.99 0.52
CA ILE A 201 -17.77 -7.24 -0.58
C ILE A 201 -17.57 -7.96 -1.92
N ALA A 202 -16.35 -8.42 -2.21
CA ALA A 202 -16.05 -9.14 -3.44
C ALA A 202 -16.89 -10.42 -3.56
N LEU A 203 -16.96 -11.25 -2.51
CA LEU A 203 -17.75 -12.49 -2.51
C LEU A 203 -19.26 -12.24 -2.54
N LYS A 204 -19.73 -11.07 -2.09
CA LYS A 204 -21.14 -10.67 -2.26
C LYS A 204 -21.45 -10.29 -3.71
N ASN A 205 -20.52 -9.66 -4.42
CA ASN A 205 -20.69 -9.31 -5.84
C ASN A 205 -20.48 -10.49 -6.79
N TYR A 206 -19.67 -11.49 -6.38
CA TYR A 206 -19.34 -12.69 -7.18
C TYR A 206 -19.53 -13.94 -6.33
N PRO A 207 -20.83 -14.34 -6.01
CA PRO A 207 -21.10 -15.50 -5.15
C PRO A 207 -20.55 -16.82 -5.71
N TRP A 208 -20.47 -16.91 -7.03
CA TRP A 208 -19.98 -18.07 -7.77
C TRP A 208 -18.48 -18.35 -7.58
N LEU A 209 -17.69 -17.39 -7.09
CA LEU A 209 -16.30 -17.63 -6.68
C LEU A 209 -16.17 -18.62 -5.50
N LYS A 210 -17.27 -18.93 -4.81
CA LYS A 210 -17.30 -19.96 -3.76
C LYS A 210 -17.46 -21.36 -4.31
N GLU A 211 -17.78 -21.52 -5.59
CA GLU A 211 -17.92 -22.81 -6.24
C GLU A 211 -16.56 -23.51 -6.27
N ASN A 212 -16.49 -24.68 -5.65
CA ASN A 212 -15.25 -25.44 -5.53
C ASN A 212 -15.03 -26.33 -6.77
N LYS A 213 -15.01 -25.72 -7.97
CA LYS A 213 -14.69 -26.44 -9.20
C LYS A 213 -13.18 -26.62 -9.28
N GLN A 214 -12.72 -27.87 -9.32
CA GLN A 214 -11.31 -28.19 -9.61
C GLN A 214 -11.06 -27.99 -11.12
N LEU A 215 -10.82 -26.75 -11.50
CA LEU A 215 -10.43 -26.41 -12.86
C LEU A 215 -8.90 -26.44 -12.99
N PRO A 216 -8.35 -26.88 -14.12
CA PRO A 216 -6.92 -26.85 -14.34
C PRO A 216 -6.39 -25.43 -14.24
N TYR A 217 -5.28 -25.32 -13.56
CA TYR A 217 -4.60 -24.05 -13.30
C TYR A 217 -3.72 -23.68 -14.49
N ASP A 218 -3.82 -22.43 -14.95
CA ASP A 218 -3.00 -21.90 -16.04
C ASP A 218 -1.70 -21.28 -15.47
N ASP A 219 -0.55 -21.90 -15.77
CA ASP A 219 0.77 -21.45 -15.30
C ASP A 219 1.31 -20.22 -16.06
N ALA A 220 0.58 -19.71 -17.04
CA ALA A 220 1.04 -18.59 -17.90
C ALA A 220 1.41 -17.32 -17.09
N PHE A 221 0.85 -17.17 -15.86
CA PHE A 221 1.16 -16.03 -15.01
C PHE A 221 2.59 -16.04 -14.45
N GLN A 222 3.22 -17.21 -14.27
CA GLN A 222 4.54 -17.33 -13.63
C GLN A 222 5.62 -16.59 -14.43
N LYS A 223 5.53 -16.64 -15.76
CA LYS A 223 6.49 -15.97 -16.64
C LYS A 223 6.42 -14.45 -16.52
N ASN A 224 5.21 -13.90 -16.49
CA ASN A 224 4.99 -12.44 -16.35
C ASN A 224 5.31 -11.96 -14.94
N ALA A 225 5.00 -12.76 -13.91
CA ALA A 225 5.28 -12.43 -12.52
C ALA A 225 6.79 -12.27 -12.24
N LYS A 226 7.64 -13.11 -12.86
CA LYS A 226 9.09 -13.06 -12.66
C LYS A 226 9.68 -11.69 -13.03
N TYR A 227 9.32 -11.13 -14.16
CA TYR A 227 9.80 -9.81 -14.59
C TYR A 227 9.28 -8.69 -13.66
N THR A 228 8.02 -8.79 -13.27
CA THR A 228 7.41 -7.83 -12.33
C THR A 228 8.07 -7.89 -10.94
N ILE A 229 8.45 -9.08 -10.47
CA ILE A 229 9.18 -9.26 -9.20
C ILE A 229 10.52 -8.53 -9.24
N ILE A 230 11.32 -8.72 -10.30
CA ILE A 230 12.63 -8.06 -10.44
C ILE A 230 12.47 -6.54 -10.45
N GLN A 231 11.51 -6.01 -11.23
CA GLN A 231 11.23 -4.58 -11.28
C GLN A 231 10.81 -4.03 -9.90
N ARG A 232 9.97 -4.76 -9.18
CA ARG A 232 9.50 -4.34 -7.85
C ARG A 232 10.60 -4.41 -6.80
N LEU A 233 11.46 -5.43 -6.85
CA LEU A 233 12.64 -5.52 -5.97
C LEU A 233 13.55 -4.31 -6.18
N SER A 234 13.81 -3.92 -7.42
CA SER A 234 14.60 -2.72 -7.74
C SER A 234 13.95 -1.45 -7.16
N THR A 235 12.64 -1.28 -7.35
CA THR A 235 11.91 -0.12 -6.81
C THR A 235 11.96 -0.08 -5.28
N LEU A 236 11.80 -1.23 -4.60
CA LEU A 236 11.87 -1.29 -3.14
C LEU A 236 13.28 -1.04 -2.63
N ALA A 237 14.30 -1.61 -3.30
CA ALA A 237 15.68 -1.34 -2.94
C ALA A 237 15.98 0.16 -3.02
N THR A 238 15.48 0.85 -4.05
CA THR A 238 15.69 2.29 -4.21
C THR A 238 14.96 3.13 -3.15
N ASN A 239 13.74 2.73 -2.74
CA ASN A 239 12.87 3.61 -1.93
C ASN A 239 12.85 3.26 -0.44
N ASN A 240 13.26 2.07 -0.04
CA ASN A 240 13.09 1.60 1.34
C ASN A 240 14.40 1.14 2.02
N THR A 241 15.50 1.04 1.28
CA THR A 241 16.78 0.61 1.86
C THR A 241 17.38 1.67 2.77
N ASP A 242 17.15 2.95 2.50
CA ASP A 242 17.70 4.06 3.26
C ASP A 242 17.38 3.96 4.75
N ASN A 243 16.12 3.71 5.08
CA ASN A 243 15.70 3.56 6.48
C ASN A 243 16.41 2.41 7.19
N LEU A 244 16.63 1.27 6.51
CA LEU A 244 17.34 0.12 7.09
C LEU A 244 18.81 0.45 7.29
N VAL A 245 19.46 1.05 6.29
CA VAL A 245 20.86 1.46 6.38
C VAL A 245 21.06 2.46 7.52
N ILE A 246 20.21 3.48 7.61
CA ILE A 246 20.26 4.48 8.68
C ILE A 246 20.06 3.80 10.05
N THR A 247 19.11 2.88 10.17
CA THR A 247 18.88 2.16 11.43
C THR A 247 20.12 1.39 11.87
N PHE A 248 20.75 0.63 10.96
CA PHE A 248 21.91 -0.20 11.31
C PHE A 248 23.17 0.61 11.61
N PHE A 249 23.39 1.74 10.94
CA PHE A 249 24.61 2.52 11.09
C PHE A 249 24.47 3.73 12.03
N MET A 250 23.28 4.31 12.15
CA MET A 250 23.04 5.57 12.88
C MET A 250 21.99 5.45 13.99
N GLY A 251 21.28 4.32 14.04
CA GLY A 251 20.29 4.01 15.08
C GLY A 251 18.87 4.56 14.80
N TYR A 252 17.95 4.23 15.69
CA TYR A 252 16.51 4.50 15.52
C TYR A 252 16.15 5.97 15.60
N THR A 253 16.84 6.76 16.42
CA THR A 253 16.63 8.21 16.50
C THR A 253 16.80 8.86 15.14
N MET A 254 17.91 8.55 14.44
CA MET A 254 18.17 9.09 13.11
C MET A 254 17.20 8.56 12.06
N THR A 255 16.77 7.31 12.18
CA THR A 255 15.71 6.73 11.33
C THR A 255 14.39 7.46 11.54
N SER A 256 14.05 7.84 12.76
CA SER A 256 12.85 8.64 13.06
C SER A 256 12.92 10.02 12.41
N VAL A 257 14.06 10.69 12.52
CA VAL A 257 14.29 12.01 11.90
C VAL A 257 14.17 11.88 10.38
N TYR A 258 14.92 10.99 9.76
CA TYR A 258 14.89 10.76 8.32
C TYR A 258 13.49 10.39 7.83
N GLY A 259 12.82 9.47 8.53
CA GLY A 259 11.47 9.03 8.20
C GLY A 259 10.43 10.15 8.28
N SER A 260 10.60 11.11 9.20
CA SER A 260 9.73 12.28 9.30
C SER A 260 9.88 13.19 8.08
N TYR A 261 11.11 13.44 7.63
CA TYR A 261 11.38 14.20 6.39
C TYR A 261 10.91 13.45 5.15
N SER A 262 11.19 12.14 5.07
CA SER A 262 10.73 11.28 3.97
C SER A 262 9.20 11.25 3.89
N TYR A 263 8.51 11.20 5.02
CA TYR A 263 7.05 11.24 5.06
C TYR A 263 6.48 12.53 4.44
N LEU A 264 7.12 13.68 4.66
CA LEU A 264 6.75 14.95 4.03
C LEU A 264 6.92 14.88 2.51
N THR A 265 8.11 14.50 2.05
CA THR A 265 8.43 14.46 0.62
C THR A 265 7.59 13.44 -0.14
N GLU A 266 7.35 12.26 0.45
CA GLU A 266 6.45 11.25 -0.11
C GLU A 266 4.99 11.72 -0.17
N SER A 267 4.52 12.40 0.87
CA SER A 267 3.14 12.91 0.94
C SER A 267 2.89 13.92 -0.18
N VAL A 268 3.83 14.81 -0.39
CA VAL A 268 3.75 15.79 -1.47
C VAL A 268 3.88 15.12 -2.83
N SER A 269 4.80 14.18 -2.98
CA SER A 269 4.94 13.38 -4.21
C SER A 269 3.64 12.63 -4.54
N LYS A 270 2.92 12.11 -3.55
CA LYS A 270 1.61 11.47 -3.76
C LYS A 270 0.55 12.46 -4.27
N ILE A 271 0.52 13.68 -3.75
CA ILE A 271 -0.41 14.72 -4.22
C ILE A 271 -0.09 15.10 -5.67
N ILE A 272 1.18 15.37 -5.98
CA ILE A 272 1.64 15.69 -7.34
C ILE A 272 1.31 14.54 -8.30
N ASN A 273 1.67 13.31 -7.93
CA ASN A 273 1.39 12.13 -8.74
C ASN A 273 -0.11 11.94 -8.98
N SER A 274 -0.97 12.18 -7.98
CA SER A 274 -2.43 12.09 -8.15
C SER A 274 -2.96 13.12 -9.15
N ALA A 275 -2.41 14.33 -9.15
CA ALA A 275 -2.76 15.39 -10.08
C ALA A 275 -2.28 15.09 -11.51
N ILE A 276 -1.07 14.53 -11.65
CA ILE A 276 -0.47 14.23 -12.95
C ILE A 276 -1.03 12.95 -13.57
N THR A 277 -1.24 11.88 -12.78
CA THR A 277 -1.66 10.58 -13.33
C THR A 277 -3.15 10.54 -13.67
N SER A 278 -3.98 11.36 -13.03
CA SER A 278 -5.41 11.41 -13.30
C SER A 278 -5.75 11.74 -14.77
N PRO A 279 -5.12 12.72 -15.43
CA PRO A 279 -5.36 13.02 -16.83
C PRO A 279 -4.72 12.06 -17.84
N ILE A 280 -3.72 11.25 -17.45
CA ILE A 280 -2.99 10.37 -18.37
C ILE A 280 -3.93 9.42 -19.13
N ASN A 281 -4.94 8.89 -18.45
CA ASN A 281 -5.94 8.03 -19.10
C ASN A 281 -6.80 8.77 -20.14
N SER A 282 -7.00 10.07 -19.94
CA SER A 282 -7.70 10.93 -20.90
C SER A 282 -6.86 11.23 -22.14
N PHE A 283 -5.53 11.36 -21.95
CA PHE A 283 -4.60 11.52 -23.08
C PHE A 283 -4.52 10.27 -23.95
N GLY A 284 -4.59 9.06 -23.37
CA GLY A 284 -4.65 7.82 -24.14
C GLY A 284 -5.81 7.78 -25.14
N ASN A 285 -6.96 8.36 -24.77
CA ASN A 285 -8.11 8.49 -25.67
C ASN A 285 -7.90 9.60 -26.73
N LEU A 286 -7.28 10.71 -26.33
CA LEU A 286 -7.00 11.84 -27.23
C LEU A 286 -6.01 11.47 -28.36
N PHE A 287 -5.00 10.66 -28.06
CA PHE A 287 -4.04 10.15 -29.04
C PHE A 287 -4.67 9.21 -30.07
N ASN A 288 -5.80 8.60 -29.75
CA ASN A 288 -6.55 7.75 -30.70
C ASN A 288 -7.58 8.56 -31.52
N ASP A 289 -7.79 9.83 -31.21
CA ASP A 289 -8.73 10.70 -31.92
C ASP A 289 -7.97 11.47 -33.02
N SER A 290 -8.17 11.06 -34.27
CA SER A 290 -7.44 11.55 -35.46
C SER A 290 -7.64 13.04 -35.80
N GLY A 291 -8.48 13.76 -35.05
CA GLY A 291 -8.81 15.17 -35.26
C GLY A 291 -8.23 16.15 -34.22
N ALA A 292 -7.61 15.65 -33.15
CA ALA A 292 -7.14 16.50 -32.06
C ALA A 292 -5.64 16.85 -32.23
N ASP A 293 -5.28 18.12 -31.99
CA ASP A 293 -3.88 18.54 -31.86
C ASP A 293 -3.30 18.02 -30.52
N SER A 294 -2.99 16.71 -30.53
CA SER A 294 -2.52 15.99 -29.35
C SER A 294 -1.22 16.59 -28.78
N TYR A 295 -0.39 17.21 -29.62
CA TYR A 295 0.86 17.81 -29.19
C TYR A 295 0.64 19.11 -28.40
N SER A 296 -0.26 19.96 -28.86
CA SER A 296 -0.60 21.19 -28.15
C SER A 296 -1.17 20.91 -26.77
N VAL A 297 -2.14 20.00 -26.69
CA VAL A 297 -2.77 19.61 -25.42
C VAL A 297 -1.78 18.95 -24.47
N PHE A 298 -0.87 18.08 -24.99
CA PHE A 298 0.21 17.52 -24.19
C PHE A 298 1.15 18.59 -23.63
N THR A 299 1.53 19.56 -24.46
CA THR A 299 2.44 20.66 -24.08
C THR A 299 1.82 21.55 -23.00
N GLU A 300 0.53 21.90 -23.14
CA GLU A 300 -0.19 22.65 -22.10
C GLU A 300 -0.26 21.88 -20.77
N PHE A 301 -0.57 20.62 -20.82
CA PHE A 301 -0.60 19.77 -19.63
C PHE A 301 0.78 19.61 -18.99
N PHE A 302 1.82 19.38 -19.78
CA PHE A 302 3.17 19.26 -19.30
C PHE A 302 3.64 20.54 -18.61
N ASN A 303 3.41 21.71 -19.24
CA ASN A 303 3.74 23.00 -18.65
C ASN A 303 2.99 23.24 -17.33
N PHE A 304 1.70 22.91 -17.28
CA PHE A 304 0.90 23.00 -16.06
C PHE A 304 1.43 22.08 -14.94
N ALA A 305 1.78 20.82 -15.28
CA ALA A 305 2.36 19.88 -14.33
C ALA A 305 3.71 20.34 -13.77
N VAL A 306 4.60 20.85 -14.64
CA VAL A 306 5.90 21.42 -14.25
C VAL A 306 5.71 22.66 -13.37
N TYR A 307 4.77 23.53 -13.70
CA TYR A 307 4.47 24.73 -12.93
C TYR A 307 4.00 24.39 -11.50
N ILE A 308 3.03 23.46 -11.38
CA ILE A 308 2.56 23.01 -10.06
C ILE A 308 3.69 22.34 -9.27
N ALA A 309 4.45 21.44 -9.90
CA ALA A 309 5.55 20.74 -9.24
C ALA A 309 6.63 21.74 -8.75
N SER A 310 6.91 22.77 -9.53
CA SER A 310 7.88 23.81 -9.17
C SER A 310 7.41 24.65 -7.98
N ILE A 311 6.15 25.10 -7.97
CA ILE A 311 5.58 25.85 -6.84
C ILE A 311 5.66 25.00 -5.55
N ILE A 312 5.20 23.75 -5.62
CA ILE A 312 5.18 22.85 -4.47
C ILE A 312 6.62 22.58 -4.01
N GLY A 313 7.56 22.34 -4.94
CA GLY A 313 8.96 22.12 -4.65
C GLY A 313 9.61 23.31 -3.91
N VAL A 314 9.35 24.53 -4.36
CA VAL A 314 9.83 25.75 -3.69
C VAL A 314 9.21 25.89 -2.30
N CYS A 315 7.91 25.65 -2.15
CA CYS A 315 7.24 25.72 -0.85
C CYS A 315 7.85 24.73 0.15
N ILE A 316 8.13 23.48 -0.28
CA ILE A 316 8.76 22.47 0.58
C ILE A 316 10.18 22.93 0.95
N PHE A 317 10.96 23.36 -0.03
CA PHE A 317 12.34 23.80 0.21
C PHE A 317 12.42 24.93 1.27
N VAL A 318 11.48 25.86 1.25
CA VAL A 318 11.41 26.95 2.24
C VAL A 318 10.97 26.45 3.62
N VAL A 319 10.05 25.48 3.68
CA VAL A 319 9.49 24.98 4.94
C VAL A 319 10.39 23.93 5.60
N ILE A 320 11.06 23.09 4.82
CA ILE A 320 11.81 21.93 5.33
C ILE A 320 12.96 22.32 6.27
N GLY A 321 13.56 23.47 6.07
CA GLY A 321 14.64 24.00 6.91
C GLY A 321 14.18 24.51 8.28
N ARG A 322 12.86 24.62 8.52
CA ARG A 322 12.27 25.03 9.80
C ARG A 322 11.68 23.85 10.60
N PHE A 323 11.74 22.68 10.03
CA PHE A 323 11.36 21.40 10.63
C PHE A 323 12.56 20.74 11.30
#